data_34903a9475c5e8a00235180b32a39bfb
#
_entry.id   34903a9475c5e8a00235180b32a39bfb
#
_cell.length_a   1.000
_cell.length_b   1.000
_cell.length_c   1.000
_cell.angle_alpha   90.00
_cell.angle_beta   90.00
_cell.angle_gamma   90.00
#
_symmetry.space_group_name_H-M   'P 1'
#
loop_
_entity.id
_entity.type
_entity.pdbx_description
1 polymer ?
#
loop_
_entity_poly.entity_id
_entity_poly.type
_entity_poly.pdbx_seq_one_letter_code
_entity_poly.pdbx_strand_id
1 'polypeptide(L)'
;MELSRRGFIKLSAGAAAAVPAAPLDAPRRLAQAGTPAPLGFNPADASLKYELVIANGDVLDPVQKTRAKRDIGIRFGQIAAIAPSVPADRAVQRIDAAGKLVTPGLIDLHTHLCPHLGIGLPADELVPITATTTAVSAGDAGAYTFGNFRHGVVPQSRTRLFGFVHIASIGLAGGLAPGEMLNIEYANVEACAKAVAENADLALGVKVRITDSVVGQNGLEPLRRAIRAAEMAGKQFRVMCHIGSAPGSLSDLLDLLRPGDILTHAYSGAGNNTVQNGRVLPAALAAKQRGVIVDVGHGGGSFDFTVCEPAMQQGFGPDTISSDIHAVSINTPGYPTMPWVMSKFLALGMPLEDVVARSTSEPGRIIGKVPGLGTLAIGAPADLAIFDLVDGPVEFVDTRNNKRAGTRKLVPVLTVKGGRPYGRPPLPIPFLY
;
A
#
# COMPACT_ATOMS: atom_id res chain seq x y z
N MET A 1 22.33 45.50 33.41
CA MET A 1 23.54 44.69 33.23
C MET A 1 23.39 43.91 31.93
N GLU A 2 23.80 44.52 30.82
CA GLU A 2 23.66 43.93 29.48
C GLU A 2 24.80 42.95 29.22
N LEU A 3 24.46 41.70 28.98
CA LEU A 3 25.40 40.67 28.54
C LEU A 3 25.54 40.74 27.03
N SER A 4 26.70 41.20 26.56
CA SER A 4 27.00 41.33 25.15
C SER A 4 27.17 39.96 24.47
N ARG A 5 26.71 39.86 23.22
CA ARG A 5 26.77 38.64 22.36
C ARG A 5 28.18 38.07 22.14
N ARG A 6 29.22 38.70 22.56
CA ARG A 6 30.62 38.24 22.43
C ARG A 6 31.10 37.34 23.56
N GLY A 7 30.34 37.22 24.69
CA GLY A 7 30.68 36.35 25.83
C GLY A 7 30.29 34.89 25.68
N PHE A 8 29.39 34.57 24.72
CA PHE A 8 28.84 33.21 24.60
C PHE A 8 29.71 32.25 23.76
N ILE A 9 30.66 32.73 23.00
CA ILE A 9 31.47 31.92 22.07
C ILE A 9 32.80 31.43 22.68
N LYS A 10 33.13 31.82 23.89
CA LYS A 10 34.43 31.45 24.51
C LYS A 10 34.39 30.32 25.54
N LEU A 11 33.27 29.62 25.73
CA LEU A 11 33.11 28.57 26.76
C LEU A 11 32.90 27.16 26.18
N SER A 12 33.12 26.91 24.88
CA SER A 12 32.98 25.59 24.27
C SER A 12 34.26 25.01 23.61
N ALA A 13 35.43 25.48 24.03
CA ALA A 13 36.72 24.88 23.66
C ALA A 13 37.28 24.03 24.80
N GLY A 14 36.51 23.05 25.29
CA GLY A 14 36.94 21.99 26.18
C GLY A 14 37.08 20.69 25.41
N ALA A 15 38.28 20.11 25.47
CA ALA A 15 38.71 18.94 24.74
C ALA A 15 37.64 17.81 24.69
N ALA A 16 37.05 17.59 23.53
CA ALA A 16 36.37 16.33 23.22
C ALA A 16 37.46 15.32 22.85
N ALA A 17 37.71 14.38 23.75
CA ALA A 17 38.47 13.16 23.44
C ALA A 17 37.73 12.46 22.27
N ALA A 18 38.43 12.27 21.17
CA ALA A 18 37.95 11.55 20.04
C ALA A 18 37.73 10.08 20.47
N VAL A 19 36.49 9.70 20.72
CA VAL A 19 36.09 8.30 20.77
C VAL A 19 36.21 7.77 19.32
N PRO A 20 37.01 6.71 19.05
CA PRO A 20 37.09 6.16 17.73
C PRO A 20 35.68 5.68 17.33
N ALA A 21 35.16 6.24 16.25
CA ALA A 21 33.92 5.74 15.67
C ALA A 21 34.16 4.26 15.29
N ALA A 22 33.46 3.36 15.95
CA ALA A 22 33.35 1.99 15.46
C ALA A 22 32.81 2.05 14.02
N PRO A 23 33.30 1.20 13.11
CA PRO A 23 32.75 1.15 11.76
C PRO A 23 31.26 0.89 11.88
N LEU A 24 30.46 1.76 11.28
CA LEU A 24 29.03 1.55 11.12
C LEU A 24 28.89 0.28 10.28
N ASP A 25 28.67 -0.83 10.98
CA ASP A 25 28.38 -2.11 10.38
C ASP A 25 27.25 -1.95 9.36
N ALA A 26 27.40 -2.71 8.26
CA ALA A 26 26.48 -2.76 7.15
C ALA A 26 24.99 -2.73 7.60
N PRO A 27 24.13 -2.02 6.88
CA PRO A 27 22.75 -1.81 7.31
C PRO A 27 22.10 -3.16 7.63
N ARG A 28 21.62 -3.31 8.85
CA ARG A 28 20.80 -4.44 9.27
C ARG A 28 19.61 -4.53 8.31
N ARG A 29 19.65 -5.48 7.40
CA ARG A 29 18.53 -5.88 6.51
C ARG A 29 17.45 -6.57 7.35
N LEU A 30 16.83 -5.87 8.32
CA LEU A 30 16.20 -6.56 9.44
C LEU A 30 14.69 -6.58 9.47
N ALA A 31 13.93 -6.14 8.47
CA ALA A 31 12.47 -6.27 8.62
C ALA A 31 11.69 -6.64 7.36
N GLN A 32 12.29 -6.59 6.19
CA GLN A 32 11.54 -6.78 4.94
C GLN A 32 11.59 -8.20 4.35
N ALA A 33 12.62 -8.95 4.65
CA ALA A 33 12.65 -10.39 4.38
C ALA A 33 12.35 -11.13 5.70
N GLY A 34 11.46 -12.11 5.70
CA GLY A 34 11.42 -13.12 6.74
C GLY A 34 12.83 -13.66 6.95
N THR A 35 13.15 -14.15 8.15
CA THR A 35 14.47 -14.73 8.47
C THR A 35 14.91 -15.59 7.27
N PRO A 36 16.03 -15.28 6.61
CA PRO A 36 16.46 -16.09 5.47
C PRO A 36 16.56 -17.54 5.91
N ALA A 37 15.96 -18.44 5.14
CA ALA A 37 16.11 -19.86 5.40
C ALA A 37 17.61 -20.22 5.38
N PRO A 38 18.09 -21.13 6.24
CA PRO A 38 19.46 -21.61 6.21
C PRO A 38 19.84 -22.07 4.79
N LEU A 39 21.08 -21.83 4.36
CA LEU A 39 21.58 -22.29 3.07
C LEU A 39 21.33 -23.81 2.93
N GLY A 40 20.69 -24.21 1.83
CA GLY A 40 20.31 -25.62 1.58
C GLY A 40 19.01 -26.07 2.26
N PHE A 41 18.27 -25.18 2.92
CA PHE A 41 17.01 -25.52 3.55
C PHE A 41 15.89 -25.78 2.51
N ASN A 42 15.23 -26.93 2.64
CA ASN A 42 14.01 -27.24 1.91
C ASN A 42 12.79 -26.98 2.82
N PRO A 43 11.97 -25.97 2.57
CA PRO A 43 10.78 -25.70 3.37
C PRO A 43 9.80 -26.88 3.41
N ALA A 44 9.80 -27.74 2.40
CA ALA A 44 8.96 -28.94 2.32
C ALA A 44 9.54 -30.19 3.03
N ASP A 45 10.71 -30.08 3.69
CA ASP A 45 11.33 -31.24 4.40
C ASP A 45 10.36 -31.88 5.39
N ALA A 46 10.01 -33.14 5.14
CA ALA A 46 9.04 -33.87 5.94
C ALA A 46 9.55 -34.27 7.33
N SER A 47 10.85 -34.20 7.60
CA SER A 47 11.44 -34.53 8.91
C SER A 47 11.24 -33.43 9.95
N LEU A 48 11.06 -32.16 9.52
CA LEU A 48 10.96 -31.02 10.40
C LEU A 48 9.51 -30.70 10.78
N LYS A 49 9.28 -30.24 12.01
CA LYS A 49 7.98 -29.69 12.43
C LYS A 49 7.73 -28.33 11.78
N TYR A 50 6.47 -27.99 11.60
CA TYR A 50 6.05 -26.64 11.24
C TYR A 50 6.04 -25.76 12.50
N GLU A 51 6.57 -24.55 12.40
CA GLU A 51 6.53 -23.58 13.50
C GLU A 51 5.08 -23.16 13.79
N LEU A 52 4.29 -22.99 12.72
CA LEU A 52 2.88 -22.67 12.77
C LEU A 52 2.11 -23.46 11.70
N VAL A 53 0.94 -23.97 12.07
CA VAL A 53 -0.05 -24.50 11.12
C VAL A 53 -1.34 -23.70 11.26
N ILE A 54 -1.81 -23.14 10.15
CA ILE A 54 -3.18 -22.62 10.03
C ILE A 54 -4.02 -23.75 9.48
N ALA A 55 -4.95 -24.25 10.28
CA ALA A 55 -5.68 -25.48 10.02
C ALA A 55 -7.12 -25.23 9.60
N ASN A 56 -7.66 -26.12 8.76
CA ASN A 56 -9.08 -26.19 8.39
C ASN A 56 -9.62 -24.95 7.64
N GLY A 57 -8.77 -24.04 7.15
CA GLY A 57 -9.19 -22.80 6.50
C GLY A 57 -9.82 -23.04 5.11
N ASP A 58 -10.79 -22.20 4.72
CA ASP A 58 -11.20 -22.05 3.32
C ASP A 58 -10.13 -21.21 2.60
N VAL A 59 -9.12 -21.89 2.07
CA VAL A 59 -7.94 -21.28 1.49
C VAL A 59 -8.22 -20.83 0.07
N LEU A 60 -8.10 -19.52 -0.18
CA LEU A 60 -8.26 -18.89 -1.48
C LEU A 60 -6.92 -18.27 -1.93
N ASP A 61 -6.35 -18.77 -3.00
CA ASP A 61 -5.18 -18.20 -3.67
C ASP A 61 -5.48 -17.91 -5.15
N PRO A 62 -5.61 -16.65 -5.53
CA PRO A 62 -5.91 -16.28 -6.91
C PRO A 62 -4.81 -16.67 -7.92
N VAL A 63 -3.53 -16.66 -7.52
CA VAL A 63 -2.41 -17.04 -8.40
C VAL A 63 -2.47 -18.51 -8.74
N GLN A 64 -2.72 -19.35 -7.74
CA GLN A 64 -2.84 -20.81 -7.92
C GLN A 64 -4.23 -21.22 -8.41
N LYS A 65 -5.17 -20.26 -8.55
CA LYS A 65 -6.57 -20.52 -8.91
C LYS A 65 -7.20 -21.60 -8.01
N THR A 66 -6.88 -21.54 -6.72
CA THR A 66 -7.31 -22.55 -5.74
C THR A 66 -8.26 -21.92 -4.74
N ARG A 67 -9.39 -22.60 -4.50
CA ARG A 67 -10.24 -22.40 -3.34
C ARG A 67 -10.64 -23.74 -2.79
N ALA A 68 -10.15 -24.07 -1.59
CA ALA A 68 -10.46 -25.34 -0.95
C ALA A 68 -10.14 -25.31 0.54
N LYS A 69 -10.79 -26.20 1.31
CA LYS A 69 -10.42 -26.46 2.70
C LYS A 69 -9.01 -27.07 2.75
N ARG A 70 -8.06 -26.37 3.38
CA ARG A 70 -6.65 -26.78 3.49
C ARG A 70 -6.05 -26.37 4.84
N ASP A 71 -4.99 -27.11 5.21
CA ASP A 71 -4.03 -26.70 6.24
C ASP A 71 -2.82 -26.07 5.56
N ILE A 72 -2.28 -24.99 6.16
CA ILE A 72 -1.09 -24.29 5.70
C ILE A 72 0.00 -24.48 6.75
N GLY A 73 1.08 -25.17 6.41
CA GLY A 73 2.26 -25.34 7.24
C GLY A 73 3.30 -24.26 6.97
N ILE A 74 3.82 -23.65 8.03
CA ILE A 74 4.75 -22.52 7.95
C ILE A 74 6.06 -22.87 8.62
N ARG A 75 7.19 -22.53 7.98
CA ARG A 75 8.55 -22.65 8.50
C ARG A 75 9.40 -21.48 8.06
N PHE A 76 10.24 -20.98 8.96
CA PHE A 76 11.21 -19.89 8.65
C PHE A 76 10.57 -18.70 7.93
N GLY A 77 9.35 -18.36 8.34
CA GLY A 77 8.62 -17.26 7.73
C GLY A 77 8.14 -17.49 6.31
N GLN A 78 8.16 -18.75 5.81
CA GLN A 78 7.73 -19.13 4.47
C GLN A 78 6.60 -20.16 4.52
N ILE A 79 5.79 -20.19 3.47
CA ILE A 79 4.83 -21.28 3.23
C ILE A 79 5.61 -22.54 2.92
N ALA A 80 5.50 -23.55 3.77
CA ALA A 80 6.23 -24.81 3.65
C ALA A 80 5.36 -25.96 3.15
N ALA A 81 4.04 -25.89 3.37
CA ALA A 81 3.07 -26.87 2.87
C ALA A 81 1.68 -26.28 2.73
N ILE A 82 0.95 -26.78 1.76
CA ILE A 82 -0.52 -26.66 1.66
C ILE A 82 -1.05 -28.06 1.44
N ALA A 83 -1.82 -28.58 2.39
CA ALA A 83 -2.28 -29.96 2.40
C ALA A 83 -3.77 -30.05 2.79
N PRO A 84 -4.48 -31.13 2.44
CA PRO A 84 -5.82 -31.38 2.95
C PRO A 84 -5.87 -31.42 4.49
N SER A 85 -4.82 -31.93 5.11
CA SER A 85 -4.63 -31.97 6.58
C SER A 85 -3.15 -32.12 6.90
N VAL A 86 -2.72 -31.48 7.99
CA VAL A 86 -1.40 -31.66 8.62
C VAL A 86 -1.60 -32.30 9.98
N PRO A 87 -0.94 -33.43 10.29
CA PRO A 87 -1.04 -34.08 11.61
C PRO A 87 -0.66 -33.11 12.74
N ALA A 88 -1.34 -33.20 13.88
CA ALA A 88 -1.17 -32.27 15.00
C ALA A 88 0.24 -32.29 15.59
N ASP A 89 0.88 -33.46 15.65
CA ASP A 89 2.24 -33.67 16.16
C ASP A 89 3.33 -33.06 15.27
N ARG A 90 2.97 -32.67 14.02
CA ARG A 90 3.85 -31.98 13.08
C ARG A 90 3.87 -30.46 13.26
N ALA A 91 3.08 -29.91 14.18
CA ALA A 91 3.02 -28.47 14.46
C ALA A 91 3.55 -28.15 15.85
N VAL A 92 4.37 -27.08 15.97
CA VAL A 92 4.71 -26.49 17.27
C VAL A 92 3.52 -25.66 17.77
N GLN A 93 2.95 -24.84 16.90
CA GLN A 93 1.73 -24.08 17.16
C GLN A 93 0.68 -24.40 16.09
N ARG A 94 -0.59 -24.49 16.50
CA ARG A 94 -1.71 -24.71 15.60
C ARG A 94 -2.80 -23.69 15.88
N ILE A 95 -3.30 -23.06 14.82
CA ILE A 95 -4.43 -22.14 14.87
C ILE A 95 -5.53 -22.73 14.00
N ASP A 96 -6.71 -22.94 14.57
CA ASP A 96 -7.87 -23.43 13.84
C ASP A 96 -8.56 -22.27 13.12
N ALA A 97 -8.66 -22.38 11.80
CA ALA A 97 -9.35 -21.46 10.91
C ALA A 97 -10.62 -22.08 10.30
N ALA A 98 -11.23 -23.06 10.99
CA ALA A 98 -12.46 -23.67 10.52
C ALA A 98 -13.57 -22.63 10.31
N GLY A 99 -14.20 -22.64 9.12
CA GLY A 99 -15.21 -21.67 8.72
C GLY A 99 -14.67 -20.27 8.38
N LYS A 100 -13.36 -20.07 8.38
CA LYS A 100 -12.73 -18.79 8.02
C LYS A 100 -12.17 -18.84 6.61
N LEU A 101 -12.26 -17.70 5.92
CA LEU A 101 -11.55 -17.48 4.67
C LEU A 101 -10.07 -17.17 4.98
N VAL A 102 -9.17 -17.90 4.32
CA VAL A 102 -7.71 -17.69 4.44
C VAL A 102 -7.16 -17.30 3.07
N THR A 103 -6.54 -16.14 2.99
CA THR A 103 -5.96 -15.60 1.76
C THR A 103 -4.50 -15.24 1.96
N PRO A 104 -3.72 -14.93 0.91
CA PRO A 104 -2.49 -14.19 1.07
C PRO A 104 -2.74 -12.92 1.88
N GLY A 105 -1.77 -12.47 2.65
CA GLY A 105 -1.84 -11.21 3.37
C GLY A 105 -2.09 -10.05 2.42
N LEU A 106 -2.98 -9.14 2.80
CA LEU A 106 -3.35 -8.02 1.94
C LEU A 106 -2.15 -7.12 1.67
N ILE A 107 -2.13 -6.55 0.48
CA ILE A 107 -1.13 -5.61 0.00
C ILE A 107 -1.84 -4.31 -0.39
N ASP A 108 -1.62 -3.28 0.38
CA ASP A 108 -2.20 -1.97 0.13
C ASP A 108 -1.23 -1.12 -0.68
N LEU A 109 -1.55 -0.88 -1.95
CA LEU A 109 -0.67 -0.17 -2.89
C LEU A 109 -0.67 1.35 -2.67
N HIS A 110 -1.61 1.88 -1.90
CA HIS A 110 -1.75 3.31 -1.66
C HIS A 110 -2.11 3.57 -0.20
N THR A 111 -1.11 4.00 0.57
CA THR A 111 -1.24 4.36 1.98
C THR A 111 -0.36 5.57 2.31
N HIS A 112 -0.59 6.16 3.48
CA HIS A 112 0.28 7.16 4.06
C HIS A 112 0.75 6.69 5.44
N LEU A 113 1.90 6.04 5.47
CA LEU A 113 2.45 5.34 6.63
C LEU A 113 3.85 5.83 7.02
N CYS A 114 4.09 7.11 6.86
CA CYS A 114 5.30 7.76 7.35
C CYS A 114 4.92 8.76 8.46
N PRO A 115 4.85 8.32 9.73
CA PRO A 115 4.52 9.21 10.84
C PRO A 115 5.43 10.45 10.85
N HIS A 116 4.86 11.57 11.30
CA HIS A 116 5.54 12.87 11.36
C HIS A 116 5.86 13.51 9.99
N LEU A 117 5.48 12.89 8.89
CA LEU A 117 5.44 13.53 7.57
C LEU A 117 3.98 13.72 7.15
N GLY A 118 3.49 14.95 7.32
CA GLY A 118 2.15 15.34 6.88
C GLY A 118 1.02 14.55 7.53
N ILE A 119 0.43 13.64 6.77
CA ILE A 119 -0.76 12.87 7.14
C ILE A 119 -0.47 11.40 7.47
N GLY A 120 0.81 11.05 7.63
CA GLY A 120 1.23 9.67 7.85
C GLY A 120 0.78 9.08 9.18
N LEU A 121 0.46 7.80 9.16
CA LEU A 121 0.05 6.99 10.31
C LEU A 121 1.12 5.94 10.64
N PRO A 122 1.21 5.45 11.90
CA PRO A 122 2.06 4.34 12.25
C PRO A 122 1.56 3.04 11.58
N ALA A 123 2.40 2.38 10.78
CA ALA A 123 2.01 1.19 10.03
C ALA A 123 1.57 0.04 10.94
N ASP A 124 2.30 -0.23 12.00
CA ASP A 124 2.10 -1.42 12.85
C ASP A 124 0.91 -1.32 13.81
N GLU A 125 0.31 -0.14 13.95
CA GLU A 125 -0.92 0.02 14.74
C GLU A 125 -2.18 -0.29 13.93
N LEU A 126 -2.16 -0.01 12.63
CA LEU A 126 -3.33 -0.12 11.77
C LEU A 126 -3.33 -1.37 10.91
N VAL A 127 -2.19 -1.61 10.28
CA VAL A 127 -2.07 -2.62 9.24
C VAL A 127 -2.37 -4.04 9.76
N PRO A 128 -1.91 -4.44 10.95
CA PRO A 128 -2.22 -5.77 11.47
C PRO A 128 -3.70 -6.04 11.70
N ILE A 129 -4.43 -5.01 12.12
CA ILE A 129 -5.88 -5.13 12.39
C ILE A 129 -6.73 -5.08 11.13
N THR A 130 -6.15 -4.70 10.00
CA THR A 130 -6.80 -4.66 8.68
C THR A 130 -6.38 -5.83 7.78
N ALA A 131 -5.72 -6.85 8.32
CA ALA A 131 -5.20 -8.00 7.59
C ALA A 131 -4.16 -7.66 6.50
N THR A 132 -3.64 -6.44 6.50
CA THR A 132 -2.62 -5.97 5.56
C THR A 132 -1.23 -6.36 6.07
N THR A 133 -0.39 -6.94 5.25
CA THR A 133 0.97 -7.39 5.60
C THR A 133 2.06 -6.64 4.87
N THR A 134 1.67 -5.98 3.78
CA THR A 134 2.55 -5.14 2.97
C THR A 134 1.79 -3.87 2.58
N ALA A 135 2.46 -2.73 2.67
CA ALA A 135 1.87 -1.45 2.31
C ALA A 135 2.87 -0.56 1.56
N VAL A 136 2.35 0.34 0.75
CA VAL A 136 3.14 1.28 -0.05
C VAL A 136 2.81 2.70 0.37
N SER A 137 3.79 3.42 0.93
CA SER A 137 3.68 4.86 1.20
C SER A 137 3.64 5.61 -0.13
N ALA A 138 2.51 6.27 -0.38
CA ALA A 138 2.22 6.91 -1.66
C ALA A 138 2.72 8.37 -1.70
N GLY A 139 4.01 8.55 -1.39
CA GLY A 139 4.67 9.85 -1.52
C GLY A 139 4.56 10.74 -0.28
N ASP A 140 4.49 10.18 0.93
CA ASP A 140 4.66 10.98 2.16
C ASP A 140 5.98 11.75 2.13
N ALA A 141 7.04 11.09 1.64
CA ALA A 141 8.38 11.64 1.54
C ALA A 141 8.74 12.01 0.11
N GLY A 142 9.37 13.17 -0.08
CA GLY A 142 10.03 13.60 -1.30
C GLY A 142 11.55 13.37 -1.24
N ALA A 143 12.27 13.85 -2.25
CA ALA A 143 13.71 13.61 -2.38
C ALA A 143 14.52 13.95 -1.11
N TYR A 144 14.18 15.06 -0.45
CA TYR A 144 14.92 15.54 0.73
C TYR A 144 14.46 14.92 2.06
N THR A 145 13.34 14.22 2.06
CA THR A 145 12.75 13.60 3.26
C THR A 145 12.67 12.08 3.19
N PHE A 146 13.01 11.45 2.06
CA PHE A 146 12.91 10.01 1.89
C PHE A 146 13.85 9.23 2.85
N GLY A 147 14.92 9.87 3.28
CA GLY A 147 15.80 9.34 4.34
C GLY A 147 15.06 9.06 5.65
N ASN A 148 14.07 9.89 6.02
CA ASN A 148 13.23 9.64 7.20
C ASN A 148 12.39 8.39 7.05
N PHE A 149 11.79 8.17 5.87
CA PHE A 149 11.07 6.94 5.58
C PHE A 149 12.02 5.73 5.65
N ARG A 150 13.15 5.78 4.92
CA ARG A 150 14.12 4.68 4.84
C ARG A 150 14.73 4.31 6.18
N HIS A 151 15.19 5.28 6.96
CA HIS A 151 15.98 5.02 8.16
C HIS A 151 15.17 5.15 9.46
N GLY A 152 14.09 5.91 9.45
CA GLY A 152 13.24 6.14 10.63
C GLY A 152 12.01 5.24 10.70
N VAL A 153 11.38 4.92 9.58
CA VAL A 153 10.11 4.19 9.56
C VAL A 153 10.29 2.72 9.20
N VAL A 154 10.92 2.44 8.06
CA VAL A 154 11.02 1.09 7.51
C VAL A 154 11.70 0.10 8.49
N PRO A 155 12.83 0.41 9.15
CA PRO A 155 13.51 -0.53 10.04
C PRO A 155 12.74 -0.82 11.34
N GLN A 156 11.82 0.05 11.72
CA GLN A 156 11.02 -0.08 12.94
C GLN A 156 9.71 -0.80 12.69
N SER A 157 9.26 -0.90 11.42
CA SER A 157 8.00 -1.52 11.07
C SER A 157 8.13 -3.03 10.87
N ARG A 158 7.26 -3.79 11.48
CA ARG A 158 7.05 -5.21 11.20
C ARG A 158 6.30 -5.42 9.88
N THR A 159 5.43 -4.49 9.54
CA THR A 159 4.78 -4.39 8.23
C THR A 159 5.83 -4.19 7.14
N ARG A 160 5.72 -4.93 6.04
CA ARG A 160 6.59 -4.70 4.88
C ARG A 160 6.19 -3.40 4.20
N LEU A 161 7.13 -2.47 4.09
CA LEU A 161 6.91 -1.16 3.52
C LEU A 161 7.73 -0.94 2.25
N PHE A 162 7.07 -0.38 1.25
CA PHE A 162 7.66 0.23 0.07
C PHE A 162 7.15 1.66 -0.06
N GLY A 163 7.68 2.44 -1.01
CA GLY A 163 7.21 3.81 -1.19
C GLY A 163 7.44 4.34 -2.59
N PHE A 164 6.67 5.37 -2.92
CA PHE A 164 6.97 6.28 -4.01
C PHE A 164 7.64 7.53 -3.45
N VAL A 165 8.63 8.05 -4.17
CA VAL A 165 9.22 9.36 -3.85
C VAL A 165 8.32 10.44 -4.43
N HIS A 166 7.86 11.39 -3.62
CA HIS A 166 7.06 12.50 -4.12
C HIS A 166 7.90 13.42 -5.01
N ILE A 167 7.34 13.89 -6.13
CA ILE A 167 8.05 14.85 -7.00
C ILE A 167 8.29 16.18 -6.29
N ALA A 168 7.38 16.62 -5.41
CA ALA A 168 7.65 17.73 -4.51
C ALA A 168 8.75 17.31 -3.51
N SER A 169 9.88 18.00 -3.52
CA SER A 169 11.13 17.61 -2.86
C SER A 169 11.00 17.34 -1.36
N ILE A 170 10.03 17.97 -0.70
CA ILE A 170 9.73 17.81 0.72
C ILE A 170 8.63 16.77 1.00
N GLY A 171 8.02 16.19 -0.05
CA GLY A 171 6.86 15.33 0.09
C GLY A 171 5.65 16.06 0.68
N LEU A 172 4.90 15.36 1.53
CA LEU A 172 3.73 15.90 2.23
C LEU A 172 4.09 16.51 3.61
N ALA A 173 5.30 17.00 3.81
CA ALA A 173 5.76 17.55 5.10
C ALA A 173 4.89 18.72 5.61
N GLY A 174 4.19 19.43 4.74
CA GLY A 174 3.21 20.46 5.08
C GLY A 174 1.78 19.93 5.37
N GLY A 175 1.57 18.63 5.40
CA GLY A 175 0.24 18.02 5.53
C GLY A 175 -0.60 18.19 4.27
N LEU A 176 -1.88 18.47 4.44
CA LEU A 176 -2.80 18.80 3.33
C LEU A 176 -2.83 20.31 3.03
N ALA A 177 -1.87 21.07 3.57
CA ALA A 177 -1.78 22.49 3.27
C ALA A 177 -1.66 22.70 1.74
N PRO A 178 -2.35 23.68 1.17
CA PRO A 178 -2.23 23.98 -0.25
C PRO A 178 -0.81 24.41 -0.56
N GLY A 179 -0.30 24.02 -1.72
CA GLY A 179 0.88 24.64 -2.26
C GLY A 179 2.11 23.77 -2.42
N GLU A 180 2.00 22.45 -2.24
CA GLU A 180 3.17 21.57 -2.41
C GLU A 180 3.87 21.75 -3.77
N MET A 181 3.13 22.11 -4.82
CA MET A 181 3.66 22.38 -6.16
C MET A 181 3.17 23.72 -6.76
N LEU A 182 2.69 24.67 -5.95
CA LEU A 182 2.45 26.04 -6.40
C LEU A 182 3.75 26.71 -6.80
N ASN A 183 4.83 26.44 -6.06
CA ASN A 183 6.17 26.74 -6.53
C ASN A 183 6.74 25.52 -7.24
N ILE A 184 6.83 25.61 -8.56
CA ILE A 184 7.28 24.50 -9.42
C ILE A 184 8.72 24.06 -9.15
N GLU A 185 9.54 24.88 -8.48
CA GLU A 185 10.91 24.54 -8.12
C GLU A 185 10.98 23.41 -7.07
N TYR A 186 9.89 23.17 -6.32
CA TYR A 186 9.79 21.99 -5.47
C TYR A 186 9.73 20.69 -6.28
N ALA A 187 9.25 20.70 -7.52
CA ALA A 187 9.25 19.55 -8.41
C ALA A 187 10.65 19.38 -9.07
N ASN A 188 11.66 19.11 -8.27
CA ASN A 188 13.05 18.96 -8.69
C ASN A 188 13.28 17.56 -9.29
N VAL A 189 13.46 17.51 -10.61
CA VAL A 189 13.58 16.29 -11.40
C VAL A 189 14.82 15.50 -11.00
N GLU A 190 15.98 16.16 -10.93
CA GLU A 190 17.27 15.54 -10.68
C GLU A 190 17.35 14.96 -9.26
N ALA A 191 16.90 15.74 -8.26
CA ALA A 191 16.89 15.29 -6.88
C ALA A 191 15.92 14.09 -6.70
N CYS A 192 14.75 14.14 -7.34
CA CYS A 192 13.77 13.05 -7.30
C CYS A 192 14.30 11.78 -7.98
N ALA A 193 14.88 11.91 -9.17
CA ALA A 193 15.48 10.78 -9.90
C ALA A 193 16.60 10.11 -9.08
N LYS A 194 17.48 10.92 -8.51
CA LYS A 194 18.55 10.42 -7.63
C LYS A 194 18.00 9.68 -6.43
N ALA A 195 17.02 10.25 -5.72
CA ALA A 195 16.42 9.62 -4.55
C ALA A 195 15.74 8.27 -4.90
N VAL A 196 15.04 8.19 -6.04
CA VAL A 196 14.45 6.93 -6.52
C VAL A 196 15.53 5.90 -6.84
N ALA A 197 16.58 6.28 -7.57
CA ALA A 197 17.63 5.35 -7.99
C ALA A 197 18.46 4.84 -6.80
N GLU A 198 18.84 5.71 -5.86
CA GLU A 198 19.60 5.34 -4.65
C GLU A 198 18.80 4.47 -3.67
N ASN A 199 17.48 4.47 -3.78
CA ASN A 199 16.57 3.69 -2.94
C ASN A 199 15.81 2.63 -3.74
N ALA A 200 16.40 2.10 -4.80
CA ALA A 200 15.75 1.16 -5.73
C ALA A 200 15.26 -0.14 -5.07
N ASP A 201 15.72 -0.49 -3.89
CA ASP A 201 15.23 -1.62 -3.09
C ASP A 201 13.87 -1.34 -2.44
N LEU A 202 13.55 -0.08 -2.16
CA LEU A 202 12.33 0.40 -1.49
C LEU A 202 11.41 1.19 -2.42
N ALA A 203 12.00 2.07 -3.24
CA ALA A 203 11.25 2.96 -4.11
C ALA A 203 10.65 2.21 -5.31
N LEU A 204 9.37 2.44 -5.59
CA LEU A 204 8.66 1.90 -6.75
C LEU A 204 8.65 2.90 -7.92
N GLY A 205 8.94 4.17 -7.65
CA GLY A 205 8.93 5.25 -8.63
C GLY A 205 8.56 6.58 -7.99
N VAL A 206 7.87 7.41 -8.74
CA VAL A 206 7.56 8.80 -8.40
C VAL A 206 6.08 9.00 -8.15
N LYS A 207 5.70 9.65 -7.05
CA LYS A 207 4.33 10.14 -6.79
C LYS A 207 4.18 11.56 -7.25
N VAL A 208 3.04 11.86 -7.84
CA VAL A 208 2.62 13.24 -8.15
C VAL A 208 1.14 13.43 -7.85
N ARG A 209 0.75 14.59 -7.35
CA ARG A 209 -0.64 14.98 -7.12
C ARG A 209 -1.05 16.06 -8.11
N ILE A 210 -2.05 15.74 -8.94
CA ILE A 210 -2.58 16.68 -9.96
C ILE A 210 -4.00 17.07 -9.58
N THR A 211 -4.08 18.12 -8.78
CA THR A 211 -5.32 18.77 -8.34
C THR A 211 -5.11 20.28 -8.44
N ASP A 212 -6.11 21.03 -8.88
CA ASP A 212 -6.03 22.48 -9.07
C ASP A 212 -5.40 23.23 -7.89
N SER A 213 -5.85 22.92 -6.67
CA SER A 213 -5.35 23.54 -5.43
C SER A 213 -3.90 23.19 -5.10
N VAL A 214 -3.38 22.10 -5.68
CA VAL A 214 -2.01 21.62 -5.44
C VAL A 214 -1.04 22.18 -6.45
N VAL A 215 -1.43 22.21 -7.74
CA VAL A 215 -0.53 22.60 -8.83
C VAL A 215 -0.72 24.07 -9.26
N GLY A 216 -1.88 24.67 -8.99
CA GLY A 216 -2.20 26.04 -9.38
C GLY A 216 -1.99 26.29 -10.87
N GLN A 217 -1.27 27.35 -11.20
CA GLN A 217 -1.00 27.74 -12.60
C GLN A 217 -0.01 26.82 -13.33
N ASN A 218 0.63 25.89 -12.63
CA ASN A 218 1.60 24.97 -13.23
C ASN A 218 0.92 23.84 -14.04
N GLY A 219 -0.40 23.67 -13.92
CA GLY A 219 -1.17 22.72 -14.72
C GLY A 219 -0.60 21.31 -14.68
N LEU A 220 -0.24 20.75 -15.83
CA LEU A 220 0.32 19.40 -15.95
C LEU A 220 1.86 19.34 -15.91
N GLU A 221 2.56 20.46 -15.72
CA GLU A 221 4.03 20.45 -15.66
C GLU A 221 4.59 19.58 -14.52
N PRO A 222 4.00 19.54 -13.30
CA PRO A 222 4.45 18.60 -12.27
C PRO A 222 4.38 17.14 -12.71
N LEU A 223 3.37 16.73 -13.48
CA LEU A 223 3.29 15.38 -14.04
C LEU A 223 4.41 15.12 -15.05
N ARG A 224 4.67 16.08 -15.95
CA ARG A 224 5.78 15.96 -16.91
C ARG A 224 7.12 15.83 -16.21
N ARG A 225 7.35 16.60 -15.14
CA ARG A 225 8.55 16.48 -14.30
C ARG A 225 8.64 15.13 -13.58
N ALA A 226 7.52 14.61 -13.06
CA ALA A 226 7.48 13.29 -12.43
C ALA A 226 7.84 12.16 -13.42
N ILE A 227 7.34 12.24 -14.65
CA ILE A 227 7.67 11.28 -15.71
C ILE A 227 9.15 11.35 -16.05
N ARG A 228 9.70 12.56 -16.26
CA ARG A 228 11.15 12.75 -16.51
C ARG A 228 12.01 12.19 -15.37
N ALA A 229 11.62 12.45 -14.12
CA ALA A 229 12.36 11.94 -12.96
C ALA A 229 12.34 10.40 -12.89
N ALA A 230 11.19 9.78 -13.16
CA ALA A 230 11.08 8.33 -13.22
C ALA A 230 11.93 7.73 -14.34
N GLU A 231 11.94 8.33 -15.52
CA GLU A 231 12.76 7.91 -16.66
C GLU A 231 14.27 8.04 -16.40
N MET A 232 14.67 9.16 -15.79
CA MET A 232 16.07 9.37 -15.39
C MET A 232 16.53 8.37 -14.33
N ALA A 233 15.66 8.00 -13.39
CA ALA A 233 15.97 6.99 -12.38
C ALA A 233 16.11 5.58 -12.98
N GLY A 234 15.38 5.28 -14.06
CA GLY A 234 15.45 4.01 -14.79
C GLY A 234 14.08 3.58 -15.34
N LYS A 235 14.10 2.82 -16.44
CA LYS A 235 12.89 2.40 -17.17
C LYS A 235 11.90 1.55 -16.35
N GLN A 236 12.36 0.94 -15.27
CA GLN A 236 11.53 0.11 -14.37
C GLN A 236 10.67 0.94 -13.41
N PHE A 237 10.95 2.24 -13.25
CA PHE A 237 10.25 3.09 -12.29
C PHE A 237 8.98 3.71 -12.90
N ARG A 238 7.93 3.68 -12.10
CA ARG A 238 6.58 4.11 -12.45
C ARG A 238 6.31 5.52 -11.95
N VAL A 239 5.28 6.13 -12.50
CA VAL A 239 4.62 7.29 -11.89
C VAL A 239 3.30 6.82 -11.27
N MET A 240 3.03 7.19 -10.01
CA MET A 240 1.69 7.12 -9.43
C MET A 240 1.10 8.53 -9.46
N CYS A 241 0.12 8.73 -10.32
CA CYS A 241 -0.57 9.99 -10.51
C CYS A 241 -1.88 10.01 -9.72
N HIS A 242 -1.95 10.88 -8.71
CA HIS A 242 -3.19 11.21 -8.01
C HIS A 242 -3.99 12.21 -8.85
N ILE A 243 -5.25 11.91 -9.07
CA ILE A 243 -6.21 12.87 -9.63
C ILE A 243 -7.25 13.27 -8.58
N GLY A 244 -7.54 14.57 -8.52
CA GLY A 244 -8.68 15.15 -7.83
C GLY A 244 -9.50 15.94 -8.84
N SER A 245 -9.76 17.22 -8.57
CA SER A 245 -10.18 18.16 -9.60
C SER A 245 -8.95 18.52 -10.44
N ALA A 246 -8.68 17.75 -11.49
CA ALA A 246 -7.49 17.94 -12.33
C ALA A 246 -7.60 19.22 -13.16
N PRO A 247 -6.52 20.02 -13.29
CA PRO A 247 -6.51 21.21 -14.12
C PRO A 247 -6.63 20.85 -15.61
N GLY A 248 -7.42 21.62 -16.34
CA GLY A 248 -7.57 21.48 -17.79
C GLY A 248 -8.26 20.17 -18.20
N SER A 249 -7.84 19.59 -19.32
CA SER A 249 -8.41 18.35 -19.85
C SER A 249 -7.85 17.12 -19.13
N LEU A 250 -8.72 16.30 -18.54
CA LEU A 250 -8.31 15.01 -17.98
C LEU A 250 -7.77 14.07 -19.08
N SER A 251 -8.25 14.21 -20.31
CA SER A 251 -7.73 13.43 -21.45
C SER A 251 -6.25 13.72 -21.70
N ASP A 252 -5.83 14.99 -21.64
CA ASP A 252 -4.42 15.37 -21.83
C ASP A 252 -3.52 14.79 -20.71
N LEU A 253 -4.04 14.73 -19.47
CA LEU A 253 -3.34 14.08 -18.37
C LEU A 253 -3.19 12.58 -18.64
N LEU A 254 -4.28 11.92 -19.02
CA LEU A 254 -4.29 10.48 -19.28
C LEU A 254 -3.38 10.09 -20.44
N ASP A 255 -3.27 10.94 -21.45
CA ASP A 255 -2.39 10.72 -22.62
C ASP A 255 -0.89 10.82 -22.26
N LEU A 256 -0.54 11.53 -21.20
CA LEU A 256 0.83 11.57 -20.70
C LEU A 256 1.25 10.28 -19.97
N LEU A 257 0.30 9.53 -19.38
CA LEU A 257 0.61 8.33 -18.60
C LEU A 257 1.11 7.20 -19.51
N ARG A 258 2.22 6.58 -19.08
CA ARG A 258 2.91 5.51 -19.80
C ARG A 258 2.35 4.13 -19.40
N PRO A 259 2.54 3.08 -20.20
CA PRO A 259 2.31 1.71 -19.77
C PRO A 259 3.03 1.41 -18.44
N GLY A 260 2.28 0.90 -17.45
CA GLY A 260 2.79 0.61 -16.11
C GLY A 260 2.73 1.77 -15.12
N ASP A 261 2.47 3.01 -15.55
CA ASP A 261 2.12 4.09 -14.62
C ASP A 261 0.76 3.81 -13.96
N ILE A 262 0.53 4.41 -12.80
CA ILE A 262 -0.66 4.15 -11.97
C ILE A 262 -1.51 5.41 -11.93
N LEU A 263 -2.75 5.30 -12.38
CA LEU A 263 -3.79 6.29 -12.14
C LEU A 263 -4.51 5.93 -10.85
N THR A 264 -4.24 6.65 -9.77
CA THR A 264 -4.92 6.42 -8.48
C THR A 264 -6.04 7.44 -8.26
N HIS A 265 -7.02 7.11 -7.41
CA HIS A 265 -8.29 7.82 -7.26
C HIS A 265 -9.13 7.79 -8.55
N ALA A 266 -9.02 6.69 -9.27
CA ALA A 266 -9.67 6.55 -10.57
C ALA A 266 -11.19 6.72 -10.53
N TYR A 267 -11.80 6.57 -9.35
CA TYR A 267 -13.24 6.69 -9.13
C TYR A 267 -13.60 7.88 -8.23
N SER A 268 -12.79 8.93 -8.27
CA SER A 268 -13.06 10.17 -7.50
C SER A 268 -14.35 10.83 -7.97
N GLY A 269 -15.18 11.27 -7.02
CA GLY A 269 -16.37 12.10 -7.29
C GLY A 269 -16.06 13.60 -7.42
N ALA A 270 -14.77 13.99 -7.46
CA ALA A 270 -14.38 15.37 -7.74
C ALA A 270 -14.76 15.77 -9.18
N GLY A 271 -14.90 17.04 -9.43
CA GLY A 271 -15.08 17.54 -10.80
C GLY A 271 -13.95 17.10 -11.72
N ASN A 272 -14.21 16.97 -13.04
CA ASN A 272 -13.24 16.51 -14.02
C ASN A 272 -12.66 15.12 -13.72
N ASN A 273 -13.56 14.14 -13.50
CA ASN A 273 -13.22 12.75 -13.20
C ASN A 273 -13.31 11.85 -14.45
N THR A 274 -13.04 10.56 -14.28
CA THR A 274 -12.97 9.57 -15.37
C THR A 274 -14.32 9.21 -15.99
N VAL A 275 -15.43 9.56 -15.33
CA VAL A 275 -16.80 9.32 -15.83
C VAL A 275 -17.54 10.64 -15.91
N GLN A 276 -17.95 11.02 -17.11
CA GLN A 276 -18.70 12.24 -17.36
C GLN A 276 -20.04 11.90 -17.98
N ASN A 277 -21.13 12.47 -17.47
CA ASN A 277 -22.48 12.18 -17.92
C ASN A 277 -22.80 10.67 -17.97
N GLY A 278 -22.33 9.91 -16.97
CA GLY A 278 -22.52 8.46 -16.88
C GLY A 278 -21.69 7.64 -17.89
N ARG A 279 -20.77 8.26 -18.62
CA ARG A 279 -19.90 7.57 -19.58
C ARG A 279 -18.44 7.71 -19.19
N VAL A 280 -17.71 6.60 -19.31
CA VAL A 280 -16.25 6.61 -19.16
C VAL A 280 -15.62 7.43 -20.28
N LEU A 281 -14.67 8.29 -19.93
CA LEU A 281 -13.93 9.05 -20.95
C LEU A 281 -13.20 8.09 -21.89
N PRO A 282 -13.28 8.30 -23.21
CA PRO A 282 -12.53 7.48 -24.18
C PRO A 282 -11.03 7.44 -23.87
N ALA A 283 -10.44 8.55 -23.43
CA ALA A 283 -9.04 8.62 -23.02
C ALA A 283 -8.73 7.71 -21.81
N ALA A 284 -9.67 7.54 -20.87
CA ALA A 284 -9.48 6.63 -19.74
C ALA A 284 -9.45 5.17 -20.19
N LEU A 285 -10.36 4.76 -21.07
CA LEU A 285 -10.35 3.42 -21.68
C LEU A 285 -9.06 3.21 -22.50
N ALA A 286 -8.66 4.18 -23.28
CA ALA A 286 -7.42 4.12 -24.08
C ALA A 286 -6.18 4.02 -23.17
N ALA A 287 -6.12 4.76 -22.06
CA ALA A 287 -5.04 4.68 -21.08
C ALA A 287 -4.95 3.28 -20.46
N LYS A 288 -6.09 2.71 -20.05
CA LYS A 288 -6.15 1.32 -19.53
C LYS A 288 -5.69 0.31 -20.58
N GLN A 289 -6.13 0.44 -21.83
CA GLN A 289 -5.71 -0.43 -22.93
C GLN A 289 -4.21 -0.34 -23.23
N ARG A 290 -3.59 0.83 -23.05
CA ARG A 290 -2.12 1.02 -23.15
C ARG A 290 -1.37 0.37 -22.00
N GLY A 291 -2.04 -0.05 -20.94
CA GLY A 291 -1.43 -0.66 -19.76
C GLY A 291 -1.19 0.30 -18.59
N VAL A 292 -1.88 1.45 -18.55
CA VAL A 292 -1.97 2.26 -17.34
C VAL A 292 -2.78 1.49 -16.31
N ILE A 293 -2.23 1.37 -15.10
CA ILE A 293 -2.84 0.65 -13.98
C ILE A 293 -3.91 1.53 -13.34
N VAL A 294 -5.11 1.00 -13.19
CA VAL A 294 -6.25 1.68 -12.57
C VAL A 294 -6.31 1.29 -11.10
N ASP A 295 -6.04 2.24 -10.21
CA ASP A 295 -6.02 2.03 -8.76
C ASP A 295 -7.17 2.77 -8.07
N VAL A 296 -7.75 2.13 -7.05
CA VAL A 296 -8.90 2.70 -6.32
C VAL A 296 -8.48 3.93 -5.52
N GLY A 297 -7.49 3.82 -4.65
CA GLY A 297 -7.07 4.92 -3.79
C GLY A 297 -8.25 5.55 -3.05
N HIS A 298 -8.99 4.77 -2.25
CA HIS A 298 -10.30 5.16 -1.71
C HIS A 298 -10.30 6.49 -0.95
N GLY A 299 -9.35 6.65 -0.01
CA GLY A 299 -9.21 7.86 0.82
C GLY A 299 -10.46 8.30 1.57
N GLY A 300 -10.41 9.54 2.05
CA GLY A 300 -11.59 10.19 2.67
C GLY A 300 -12.44 11.03 1.70
N GLY A 301 -11.98 11.20 0.45
CA GLY A 301 -12.64 12.06 -0.55
C GLY A 301 -12.61 11.54 -1.98
N SER A 302 -12.02 10.37 -2.24
CA SER A 302 -11.62 9.96 -3.59
C SER A 302 -12.34 8.72 -4.12
N PHE A 303 -13.46 8.32 -3.51
CA PHE A 303 -14.27 7.21 -3.99
C PHE A 303 -15.76 7.58 -4.01
N ASP A 304 -16.38 7.40 -5.16
CA ASP A 304 -17.78 7.70 -5.40
C ASP A 304 -18.44 6.54 -6.15
N PHE A 305 -19.51 5.97 -5.59
CA PHE A 305 -20.25 4.88 -6.22
C PHE A 305 -20.84 5.30 -7.58
N THR A 306 -21.24 6.57 -7.71
CA THR A 306 -21.85 7.07 -8.96
C THR A 306 -20.82 7.19 -10.10
N VAL A 307 -19.52 7.16 -9.77
CA VAL A 307 -18.41 7.10 -10.73
C VAL A 307 -17.96 5.65 -10.91
N CYS A 308 -17.81 4.89 -9.83
CA CYS A 308 -17.26 3.54 -9.86
C CYS A 308 -18.17 2.54 -10.59
N GLU A 309 -19.47 2.57 -10.34
CA GLU A 309 -20.44 1.65 -10.94
C GLU A 309 -20.46 1.74 -12.48
N PRO A 310 -20.71 2.91 -13.09
CA PRO A 310 -20.69 3.03 -14.55
C PRO A 310 -19.30 2.76 -15.13
N ALA A 311 -18.21 3.06 -14.39
CA ALA A 311 -16.86 2.73 -14.82
C ALA A 311 -16.65 1.21 -14.94
N MET A 312 -17.04 0.44 -13.91
CA MET A 312 -16.94 -1.01 -13.93
C MET A 312 -17.80 -1.64 -15.06
N GLN A 313 -19.03 -1.15 -15.23
CA GLN A 313 -19.96 -1.65 -16.26
C GLN A 313 -19.45 -1.41 -17.69
N GLN A 314 -18.64 -0.39 -17.89
CA GLN A 314 -18.08 0.00 -19.19
C GLN A 314 -16.61 -0.48 -19.38
N GLY A 315 -16.12 -1.43 -18.57
CA GLY A 315 -14.81 -2.04 -18.74
C GLY A 315 -13.65 -1.24 -18.10
N PHE A 316 -13.93 -0.17 -17.36
CA PHE A 316 -12.95 0.60 -16.62
C PHE A 316 -12.95 0.20 -15.12
N GLY A 317 -12.95 -1.11 -14.83
CA GLY A 317 -12.80 -1.64 -13.48
C GLY A 317 -11.37 -1.49 -12.94
N PRO A 318 -11.16 -1.58 -11.60
CA PRO A 318 -9.84 -1.43 -10.99
C PRO A 318 -8.92 -2.61 -11.31
N ASP A 319 -7.63 -2.33 -11.43
CA ASP A 319 -6.57 -3.34 -11.45
C ASP A 319 -6.07 -3.62 -10.03
N THR A 320 -6.12 -2.61 -9.14
CA THR A 320 -5.80 -2.73 -7.72
C THR A 320 -6.85 -2.06 -6.84
N ILE A 321 -7.13 -2.68 -5.70
CA ILE A 321 -7.93 -2.12 -4.62
C ILE A 321 -6.97 -1.64 -3.55
N SER A 322 -7.01 -0.35 -3.23
CA SER A 322 -6.15 0.30 -2.23
C SER A 322 -6.93 1.27 -1.36
N SER A 323 -6.42 1.53 -0.18
CA SER A 323 -7.18 2.25 0.83
C SER A 323 -6.99 3.76 0.83
N ASP A 324 -5.82 4.26 0.47
CA ASP A 324 -5.40 5.64 0.74
C ASP A 324 -5.64 6.05 2.20
N ILE A 325 -5.29 5.13 3.12
CA ILE A 325 -5.47 5.37 4.54
C ILE A 325 -4.44 6.36 5.06
N HIS A 326 -4.93 7.37 5.78
CA HIS A 326 -4.11 8.41 6.40
C HIS A 326 -4.84 9.04 7.59
N ALA A 327 -4.16 9.87 8.37
CA ALA A 327 -4.68 10.45 9.62
C ALA A 327 -6.02 11.20 9.45
N VAL A 328 -6.27 11.78 8.27
CA VAL A 328 -7.53 12.49 7.99
C VAL A 328 -8.61 11.54 7.50
N SER A 329 -8.25 10.50 6.72
CA SER A 329 -9.23 9.59 6.10
C SER A 329 -9.75 8.50 7.05
N ILE A 330 -8.96 8.09 8.04
CA ILE A 330 -9.28 6.93 8.89
C ILE A 330 -10.63 7.07 9.63
N ASN A 331 -11.05 8.28 9.94
CA ASN A 331 -12.30 8.58 10.65
C ASN A 331 -13.39 9.13 9.74
N THR A 332 -13.25 9.04 8.43
CA THR A 332 -14.30 9.50 7.50
C THR A 332 -15.40 8.45 7.32
N PRO A 333 -16.62 8.84 6.94
CA PRO A 333 -17.75 7.91 6.79
C PRO A 333 -17.50 6.76 5.81
N GLY A 334 -16.61 6.96 4.83
CA GLY A 334 -16.26 5.93 3.86
C GLY A 334 -15.44 4.77 4.43
N TYR A 335 -14.82 4.94 5.60
CA TYR A 335 -13.96 3.94 6.28
C TYR A 335 -12.96 3.26 5.35
N PRO A 336 -11.86 3.92 4.98
CA PRO A 336 -10.91 3.40 3.99
C PRO A 336 -9.96 2.35 4.58
N THR A 337 -10.48 1.33 5.26
CA THR A 337 -9.70 0.15 5.63
C THR A 337 -9.81 -0.89 4.53
N MET A 338 -8.73 -1.59 4.23
CA MET A 338 -8.68 -2.55 3.12
C MET A 338 -9.86 -3.54 3.11
N PRO A 339 -10.20 -4.26 4.20
CA PRO A 339 -11.31 -5.20 4.18
C PRO A 339 -12.67 -4.54 3.91
N TRP A 340 -12.84 -3.29 4.36
CA TRP A 340 -14.07 -2.53 4.13
C TRP A 340 -14.18 -2.05 2.68
N VAL A 341 -13.07 -1.57 2.10
CA VAL A 341 -13.01 -1.21 0.68
C VAL A 341 -13.25 -2.44 -0.19
N MET A 342 -12.61 -3.58 0.12
CA MET A 342 -12.85 -4.85 -0.56
C MET A 342 -14.33 -5.25 -0.52
N SER A 343 -14.97 -5.08 0.63
CA SER A 343 -16.39 -5.41 0.82
C SER A 343 -17.33 -4.55 -0.02
N LYS A 344 -16.96 -3.29 -0.29
CA LYS A 344 -17.70 -2.43 -1.24
C LYS A 344 -17.68 -3.02 -2.64
N PHE A 345 -16.55 -3.55 -3.09
CA PHE A 345 -16.45 -4.17 -4.42
C PHE A 345 -17.23 -5.49 -4.49
N LEU A 346 -17.34 -6.26 -3.40
CA LEU A 346 -18.27 -7.39 -3.31
C LEU A 346 -19.72 -6.93 -3.49
N ALA A 347 -20.11 -5.82 -2.83
CA ALA A 347 -21.46 -5.24 -2.97
C ALA A 347 -21.72 -4.71 -4.38
N LEU A 348 -20.70 -4.28 -5.10
CA LEU A 348 -20.76 -3.87 -6.52
C LEU A 348 -20.74 -5.06 -7.50
N GLY A 349 -20.78 -6.30 -7.00
CA GLY A 349 -20.88 -7.53 -7.82
C GLY A 349 -19.55 -8.07 -8.32
N MET A 350 -18.40 -7.57 -7.82
CA MET A 350 -17.11 -8.17 -8.17
C MET A 350 -16.96 -9.54 -7.48
N PRO A 351 -16.57 -10.60 -8.20
CA PRO A 351 -16.30 -11.91 -7.59
C PRO A 351 -15.27 -11.84 -6.47
N LEU A 352 -15.44 -12.66 -5.43
CA LEU A 352 -14.54 -12.69 -4.28
C LEU A 352 -13.09 -12.95 -4.68
N GLU A 353 -12.87 -13.86 -5.61
CA GLU A 353 -11.56 -14.22 -6.16
C GLU A 353 -10.88 -13.01 -6.81
N ASP A 354 -11.64 -12.20 -7.53
CA ASP A 354 -11.17 -10.97 -8.18
C ASP A 354 -10.85 -9.88 -7.16
N VAL A 355 -11.69 -9.71 -6.14
CA VAL A 355 -11.45 -8.77 -5.03
C VAL A 355 -10.16 -9.13 -4.31
N VAL A 356 -9.96 -10.42 -4.01
CA VAL A 356 -8.74 -10.90 -3.35
C VAL A 356 -7.52 -10.71 -4.26
N ALA A 357 -7.62 -11.04 -5.55
CA ALA A 357 -6.51 -10.85 -6.50
C ALA A 357 -6.04 -9.39 -6.54
N ARG A 358 -6.99 -8.44 -6.64
CA ARG A 358 -6.69 -6.99 -6.70
C ARG A 358 -6.20 -6.39 -5.38
N SER A 359 -6.27 -7.16 -4.31
CA SER A 359 -5.79 -6.77 -2.98
C SER A 359 -4.57 -7.59 -2.52
N THR A 360 -4.08 -8.53 -3.34
CA THR A 360 -2.95 -9.41 -3.01
C THR A 360 -2.00 -9.60 -4.19
N SER A 361 -2.32 -10.46 -5.13
CA SER A 361 -1.41 -10.86 -6.22
C SER A 361 -1.14 -9.73 -7.21
N GLU A 362 -2.13 -8.92 -7.57
CA GLU A 362 -1.91 -7.82 -8.51
C GLU A 362 -1.00 -6.73 -7.94
N PRO A 363 -1.24 -6.17 -6.73
CA PRO A 363 -0.28 -5.24 -6.14
C PRO A 363 1.07 -5.91 -5.84
N GLY A 364 1.12 -7.19 -5.50
CA GLY A 364 2.37 -7.96 -5.34
C GLY A 364 3.20 -7.99 -6.63
N ARG A 365 2.55 -8.24 -7.77
CA ARG A 365 3.16 -8.21 -9.10
C ARG A 365 3.66 -6.81 -9.49
N ILE A 366 2.88 -5.76 -9.15
CA ILE A 366 3.26 -4.37 -9.40
C ILE A 366 4.49 -3.98 -8.59
N ILE A 367 4.57 -4.37 -7.33
CA ILE A 367 5.75 -4.15 -6.48
C ILE A 367 6.97 -4.89 -7.05
N GLY A 368 6.83 -6.16 -7.41
CA GLY A 368 7.85 -6.95 -8.13
C GLY A 368 9.19 -7.13 -7.41
N LYS A 369 9.29 -6.79 -6.12
CA LYS A 369 10.56 -6.78 -5.35
C LYS A 369 10.72 -7.97 -4.41
N VAL A 370 9.66 -8.73 -4.17
CA VAL A 370 9.67 -9.90 -3.27
C VAL A 370 9.10 -11.10 -4.01
N PRO A 371 9.89 -12.14 -4.27
CA PRO A 371 9.39 -13.36 -4.90
C PRO A 371 8.22 -13.97 -4.11
N GLY A 372 7.16 -14.34 -4.79
CA GLY A 372 5.98 -14.97 -4.19
C GLY A 372 5.13 -14.02 -3.32
N LEU A 373 5.32 -12.71 -3.40
CA LEU A 373 4.46 -11.76 -2.69
C LEU A 373 3.02 -11.80 -3.25
N GLY A 374 2.04 -11.95 -2.38
CA GLY A 374 0.62 -11.99 -2.76
C GLY A 374 0.11 -13.36 -3.21
N THR A 375 0.84 -14.45 -2.94
CA THR A 375 0.41 -15.83 -3.11
C THR A 375 0.72 -16.67 -1.86
N LEU A 376 0.09 -17.83 -1.75
CA LEU A 376 0.39 -18.86 -0.74
C LEU A 376 1.25 -19.99 -1.30
N ALA A 377 1.86 -19.82 -2.47
CA ALA A 377 2.72 -20.84 -3.07
C ALA A 377 3.83 -21.27 -2.10
N ILE A 378 4.25 -22.54 -2.17
CA ILE A 378 5.36 -23.05 -1.36
C ILE A 378 6.62 -22.21 -1.63
N GLY A 379 7.30 -21.78 -0.58
CA GLY A 379 8.44 -20.85 -0.62
C GLY A 379 8.07 -19.37 -0.62
N ALA A 380 6.80 -19.01 -0.80
CA ALA A 380 6.34 -17.63 -0.66
C ALA A 380 6.46 -17.15 0.80
N PRO A 381 6.56 -15.83 1.04
CA PRO A 381 6.48 -15.30 2.39
C PRO A 381 5.20 -15.76 3.10
N ALA A 382 5.31 -16.20 4.34
CA ALA A 382 4.16 -16.63 5.13
C ALA A 382 3.38 -15.41 5.66
N ASP A 383 2.85 -14.65 4.73
CA ASP A 383 1.98 -13.50 4.94
C ASP A 383 0.54 -13.94 4.65
N LEU A 384 -0.32 -14.02 5.67
CA LEU A 384 -1.70 -14.49 5.54
C LEU A 384 -2.68 -13.52 6.17
N ALA A 385 -3.85 -13.45 5.57
CA ALA A 385 -5.03 -12.77 6.08
C ALA A 385 -6.13 -13.80 6.34
N ILE A 386 -6.71 -13.76 7.54
CA ILE A 386 -7.79 -14.66 7.95
C ILE A 386 -9.02 -13.82 8.26
N PHE A 387 -10.14 -14.15 7.63
CA PHE A 387 -11.37 -13.38 7.71
C PHE A 387 -12.55 -14.23 8.14
N ASP A 388 -13.50 -13.60 8.81
CA ASP A 388 -14.90 -13.97 8.72
C ASP A 388 -15.50 -13.37 7.46
N LEU A 389 -16.07 -14.19 6.60
CA LEU A 389 -16.90 -13.75 5.50
C LEU A 389 -18.35 -13.76 5.99
N VAL A 390 -18.79 -12.58 6.47
CA VAL A 390 -20.08 -12.44 7.15
C VAL A 390 -21.17 -12.17 6.14
N ASP A 391 -22.13 -13.08 6.02
CA ASP A 391 -23.37 -12.88 5.26
C ASP A 391 -24.40 -12.12 6.10
N GLY A 392 -25.15 -11.26 5.47
CA GLY A 392 -26.21 -10.45 6.09
C GLY A 392 -26.29 -9.04 5.50
N PRO A 393 -27.36 -8.30 5.83
CA PRO A 393 -27.53 -6.95 5.32
C PRO A 393 -26.42 -6.04 5.86
N VAL A 394 -25.81 -5.25 4.98
CA VAL A 394 -24.81 -4.24 5.30
C VAL A 394 -25.03 -3.01 4.42
N GLU A 395 -24.87 -1.83 4.97
CA GLU A 395 -24.90 -0.59 4.22
C GLU A 395 -23.49 -0.03 4.10
N PHE A 396 -23.05 0.19 2.88
CA PHE A 396 -21.78 0.84 2.56
C PHE A 396 -22.02 2.30 2.19
N VAL A 397 -21.15 3.17 2.71
CA VAL A 397 -21.14 4.59 2.41
C VAL A 397 -19.86 4.95 1.68
N ASP A 398 -19.93 5.75 0.63
CA ASP A 398 -18.77 6.29 -0.06
C ASP A 398 -18.31 7.64 0.53
N THR A 399 -17.35 8.28 -0.13
CA THR A 399 -16.78 9.55 0.33
C THR A 399 -17.67 10.76 -0.01
N ARG A 400 -18.82 10.55 -0.67
CA ARG A 400 -19.84 11.56 -1.03
C ARG A 400 -21.17 11.30 -0.33
N ASN A 401 -21.20 10.39 0.67
CA ASN A 401 -22.36 9.95 1.40
C ASN A 401 -23.41 9.20 0.54
N ASN A 402 -23.05 8.74 -0.66
CA ASN A 402 -23.90 7.80 -1.36
C ASN A 402 -23.87 6.44 -0.66
N LYS A 403 -25.02 5.77 -0.61
CA LYS A 403 -25.20 4.50 0.09
C LYS A 403 -25.43 3.39 -0.89
N ARG A 404 -24.89 2.20 -0.56
CA ARG A 404 -25.17 0.95 -1.29
C ARG A 404 -25.41 -0.17 -0.30
N ALA A 405 -26.49 -0.89 -0.54
CA ALA A 405 -26.77 -2.11 0.20
C ALA A 405 -25.85 -3.23 -0.31
N GLY A 406 -25.34 -4.01 0.63
CA GLY A 406 -24.63 -5.25 0.36
C GLY A 406 -25.20 -6.39 1.19
N THR A 407 -24.80 -7.60 0.85
CA THR A 407 -25.23 -8.83 1.55
C THR A 407 -24.07 -9.56 2.21
N ARG A 408 -22.85 -9.00 2.10
CA ARG A 408 -21.64 -9.68 2.59
C ARG A 408 -20.53 -8.70 2.89
N LYS A 409 -19.75 -8.98 3.96
CA LYS A 409 -18.56 -8.22 4.31
C LYS A 409 -17.43 -9.11 4.81
N LEU A 410 -16.20 -8.62 4.65
CA LEU A 410 -14.96 -9.22 5.18
C LEU A 410 -14.62 -8.60 6.54
N VAL A 411 -14.52 -9.44 7.58
CA VAL A 411 -14.14 -9.02 8.92
C VAL A 411 -12.80 -9.68 9.26
N PRO A 412 -11.72 -8.92 9.50
CA PRO A 412 -10.43 -9.48 9.87
C PRO A 412 -10.50 -10.24 11.19
N VAL A 413 -9.95 -11.44 11.22
CA VAL A 413 -9.87 -12.29 12.42
C VAL A 413 -8.42 -12.37 12.91
N LEU A 414 -7.50 -12.57 11.99
CA LEU A 414 -6.09 -12.71 12.29
C LEU A 414 -5.23 -12.32 11.10
N THR A 415 -4.14 -11.62 11.39
CA THR A 415 -3.07 -11.34 10.43
C THR A 415 -1.85 -12.16 10.80
N VAL A 416 -1.25 -12.87 9.84
CA VAL A 416 0.05 -13.54 9.99
C VAL A 416 1.05 -12.85 9.09
N LYS A 417 2.16 -12.41 9.67
CA LYS A 417 3.23 -11.71 8.95
C LYS A 417 4.56 -12.43 9.12
N GLY A 418 5.14 -12.90 8.01
CA GLY A 418 6.39 -13.67 8.06
C GLY A 418 6.29 -14.88 8.99
N GLY A 419 5.14 -15.57 8.99
CA GLY A 419 4.87 -16.73 9.82
C GLY A 419 4.54 -16.43 11.29
N ARG A 420 4.47 -15.17 11.69
CA ARG A 420 4.15 -14.77 13.06
C ARG A 420 2.77 -14.14 13.15
N PRO A 421 1.87 -14.65 14.00
CA PRO A 421 0.59 -14.01 14.25
C PRO A 421 0.78 -12.62 14.87
N TYR A 422 0.00 -11.65 14.40
CA TYR A 422 -0.02 -10.30 14.97
C TYR A 422 -0.95 -10.15 16.18
N GLY A 423 -1.57 -11.25 16.64
CA GLY A 423 -2.59 -11.22 17.65
C GLY A 423 -3.98 -10.88 17.09
N ARG A 424 -5.00 -10.98 17.94
CA ARG A 424 -6.34 -10.49 17.58
C ARG A 424 -6.35 -8.97 17.61
N PRO A 425 -7.10 -8.31 16.72
CA PRO A 425 -7.40 -6.90 16.92
C PRO A 425 -7.97 -6.72 18.33
N PRO A 426 -7.45 -5.78 19.12
CA PRO A 426 -8.03 -5.51 20.42
C PRO A 426 -9.44 -4.99 20.23
N LEU A 427 -10.46 -5.76 20.61
CA LEU A 427 -11.89 -5.41 20.69
C LEU A 427 -12.51 -4.86 19.38
N PRO A 428 -13.83 -4.94 19.23
CA PRO A 428 -14.46 -4.46 18.02
C PRO A 428 -14.02 -3.02 17.76
N ILE A 429 -13.30 -2.85 16.67
CA ILE A 429 -13.09 -1.51 16.14
C ILE A 429 -14.51 -1.04 15.81
N PRO A 430 -15.01 0.02 16.45
CA PRO A 430 -16.44 0.38 16.36
C PRO A 430 -16.93 0.63 14.93
N PHE A 431 -16.00 0.69 13.99
CA PHE A 431 -16.22 1.01 12.59
C PHE A 431 -16.26 -0.22 11.65
N LEU A 432 -16.02 -1.43 12.14
CA LEU A 432 -16.00 -2.64 11.33
C LEU A 432 -17.26 -3.51 11.49
N TYR A 433 -18.26 -3.03 12.26
CA TYR A 433 -19.51 -3.76 12.54
C TYR A 433 -20.74 -3.01 12.09
#